data_4911b5fc2cddd583de88f3a097332eaa
#
_entry.id   4911b5fc2cddd583de88f3a097332eaa
#
_cell.length_a   1.000
_cell.length_b   1.000
_cell.length_c   1.000
_cell.angle_alpha   90.00
_cell.angle_beta   90.00
_cell.angle_gamma   90.00
#
_symmetry.space_group_name_H-M   'P 1'
#
loop_
_entity.id
_entity.type
_entity.pdbx_description
1 polymer ?
#
loop_
_entity_poly.entity_id
_entity_poly.type
_entity_poly.pdbx_seq_one_letter_code
_entity_poly.pdbx_strand_id
1 'polypeptide(L)'
;MSDAEQMSRKELLQPNRMEKKLYAFVDHAYRKKRLYISAAVVVVVLILAIWGGWKYVQNERISQANQYHIARAMLTNPALSEDERLTQGISALRDFAKSESGTILSVLALMESGEAYARQTQIDESIAVFQDVIKHPEATTFLRNAARLSLAALFEQQQRWDEAEMMLDSINIASWDDVRWRAMARIAIAKGETEKAKNLLEKLLEKAPDSVFRQETEILLLSL
;
A
#
# COMPACT_ATOMS: atom_id res chain seq x y z
N MET A 1 48.15 64.39 9.33
CA MET A 1 49.06 63.53 8.53
C MET A 1 49.43 62.33 9.42
N SER A 2 48.75 61.37 9.20
CA SER A 2 49.02 59.95 9.05
C SER A 2 50.01 59.31 10.07
N ASP A 3 49.46 58.89 11.20
CA ASP A 3 50.04 57.79 12.00
C ASP A 3 49.69 56.49 11.27
N ALA A 4 50.44 56.20 10.23
CA ALA A 4 50.46 54.87 9.63
C ALA A 4 51.32 54.03 10.57
N GLU A 5 50.64 53.35 11.44
CA GLU A 5 51.11 52.37 12.41
C GLU A 5 52.08 51.39 11.73
N GLN A 6 53.37 51.55 12.01
CA GLN A 6 54.36 50.50 11.73
C GLN A 6 54.06 49.32 12.62
N MET A 7 53.13 48.49 12.23
CA MET A 7 52.96 47.16 12.85
C MET A 7 54.29 46.45 12.84
N SER A 8 54.83 46.20 14.03
CA SER A 8 56.08 45.47 14.22
C SER A 8 55.99 44.12 13.50
N ARG A 9 57.09 43.76 12.79
CA ARG A 9 57.22 42.45 12.13
C ARG A 9 56.90 41.25 13.08
N LYS A 10 57.00 41.47 14.37
CA LYS A 10 56.63 40.51 15.42
C LYS A 10 55.11 40.39 15.60
N GLU A 11 54.35 41.44 15.37
CA GLU A 11 52.86 41.40 15.45
C GLU A 11 52.24 40.75 14.22
N LEU A 12 52.85 40.93 13.07
CA LEU A 12 52.44 40.27 11.83
C LEU A 12 52.73 38.75 11.85
N LEU A 13 53.64 38.29 12.68
CA LEU A 13 54.00 36.87 12.85
C LEU A 13 53.26 36.20 14.02
N GLN A 14 52.39 36.90 14.75
CA GLN A 14 51.59 36.26 15.80
C GLN A 14 50.43 35.51 15.14
N PRO A 15 50.36 34.16 15.27
CA PRO A 15 49.27 33.41 14.68
C PRO A 15 47.92 33.89 15.22
N ASN A 16 47.01 34.16 14.33
CA ASN A 16 45.66 34.60 14.64
C ASN A 16 44.97 33.61 15.59
N ARG A 17 43.99 34.06 16.38
CA ARG A 17 43.24 33.19 17.33
C ARG A 17 42.71 31.93 16.67
N MET A 18 42.34 32.03 15.41
CA MET A 18 41.89 30.85 14.60
C MET A 18 43.03 29.89 14.32
N GLU A 19 44.21 30.39 13.95
CA GLU A 19 45.42 29.59 13.68
C GLU A 19 45.89 28.85 14.95
N LYS A 20 45.88 29.52 16.11
CA LYS A 20 46.22 28.86 17.39
C LYS A 20 45.28 27.72 17.75
N LYS A 21 43.96 27.90 17.49
CA LYS A 21 42.97 26.81 17.66
C LYS A 21 43.17 25.68 16.67
N LEU A 22 43.52 25.99 15.45
CA LEU A 22 43.79 25.00 14.38
C LEU A 22 45.06 24.18 14.75
N TYR A 23 46.15 24.84 15.16
CA TYR A 23 47.36 24.15 15.57
C TYR A 23 47.15 23.28 16.83
N ALA A 24 46.39 23.75 17.81
CA ALA A 24 46.04 22.98 18.99
C ALA A 24 45.19 21.74 18.64
N PHE A 25 44.28 21.88 17.70
CA PHE A 25 43.45 20.76 17.19
C PHE A 25 44.32 19.75 16.44
N VAL A 26 45.20 20.20 15.56
CA VAL A 26 46.12 19.34 14.79
C VAL A 26 47.05 18.58 15.72
N ASP A 27 47.65 19.24 16.72
CA ASP A 27 48.55 18.60 17.72
C ASP A 27 47.77 17.57 18.54
N HIS A 28 46.56 17.89 18.99
CA HIS A 28 45.70 16.94 19.68
C HIS A 28 45.33 15.72 18.82
N ALA A 29 44.98 15.95 17.54
CA ALA A 29 44.71 14.90 16.58
C ALA A 29 45.93 14.01 16.34
N TYR A 30 47.12 14.59 16.22
CA TYR A 30 48.38 13.84 16.06
C TYR A 30 48.71 12.97 17.28
N ARG A 31 48.52 13.48 18.50
CA ARG A 31 48.74 12.72 19.73
C ARG A 31 47.77 11.54 19.88
N LYS A 32 46.54 11.70 19.42
CA LYS A 32 45.50 10.66 19.49
C LYS A 32 45.18 10.02 18.13
N LYS A 33 46.10 10.07 17.15
CA LYS A 33 45.88 9.60 15.76
C LYS A 33 45.33 8.19 15.68
N ARG A 34 45.78 7.25 16.52
CA ARG A 34 45.27 5.87 16.53
C ARG A 34 43.78 5.81 16.88
N LEU A 35 43.35 6.62 17.86
CA LEU A 35 41.95 6.71 18.28
C LEU A 35 41.09 7.32 17.18
N TYR A 36 41.54 8.39 16.53
CA TYR A 36 40.79 9.00 15.42
C TYR A 36 40.73 8.10 14.18
N ILE A 37 41.83 7.41 13.88
CA ILE A 37 41.86 6.43 12.76
C ILE A 37 40.89 5.27 13.06
N SER A 38 40.92 4.70 14.27
CA SER A 38 40.01 3.62 14.63
C SER A 38 38.54 4.06 14.60
N ALA A 39 38.26 5.28 15.14
CA ALA A 39 36.91 5.84 15.04
C ALA A 39 36.44 6.06 13.58
N ALA A 40 37.33 6.60 12.72
CA ALA A 40 37.03 6.76 11.30
C ALA A 40 36.77 5.41 10.60
N VAL A 41 37.56 4.38 10.89
CA VAL A 41 37.34 3.03 10.36
C VAL A 41 35.99 2.48 10.82
N VAL A 42 35.62 2.61 12.08
CA VAL A 42 34.32 2.17 12.59
C VAL A 42 33.18 2.90 11.86
N VAL A 43 33.27 4.22 11.69
CA VAL A 43 32.29 5.00 10.94
C VAL A 43 32.14 4.52 9.50
N VAL A 44 33.26 4.29 8.80
CA VAL A 44 33.25 3.76 7.42
C VAL A 44 32.58 2.39 7.37
N VAL A 45 32.92 1.49 8.30
CA VAL A 45 32.28 0.15 8.36
C VAL A 45 30.79 0.26 8.59
N LEU A 46 30.33 1.15 9.50
CA LEU A 46 28.91 1.38 9.72
C LEU A 46 28.19 1.92 8.48
N ILE A 47 28.81 2.88 7.78
CA ILE A 47 28.26 3.42 6.51
C ILE A 47 28.12 2.30 5.48
N LEU A 48 29.14 1.47 5.30
CA LEU A 48 29.11 0.35 4.37
C LEU A 48 28.07 -0.71 4.75
N ALA A 49 27.91 -0.99 6.03
CA ALA A 49 26.89 -1.91 6.53
C ALA A 49 25.46 -1.38 6.27
N ILE A 50 25.23 -0.09 6.56
CA ILE A 50 23.94 0.56 6.30
C ILE A 50 23.66 0.57 4.78
N TRP A 51 24.62 0.97 3.97
CA TRP A 51 24.48 1.02 2.52
C TRP A 51 24.26 -0.37 1.91
N GLY A 52 25.04 -1.38 2.35
CA GLY A 52 24.88 -2.76 1.92
C GLY A 52 23.52 -3.35 2.30
N GLY A 53 23.09 -3.12 3.54
CA GLY A 53 21.77 -3.53 4.03
C GLY A 53 20.63 -2.87 3.23
N TRP A 54 20.73 -1.56 2.99
CA TRP A 54 19.76 -0.84 2.17
C TRP A 54 19.72 -1.37 0.72
N LYS A 55 20.88 -1.63 0.11
CA LYS A 55 20.97 -2.19 -1.24
C LYS A 55 20.36 -3.59 -1.32
N TYR A 56 20.58 -4.42 -0.30
CA TYR A 56 20.00 -5.76 -0.20
C TYR A 56 18.48 -5.69 -0.17
N VAL A 57 17.89 -4.86 0.72
CA VAL A 57 16.44 -4.67 0.81
C VAL A 57 15.85 -4.13 -0.49
N GLN A 58 16.53 -3.21 -1.17
CA GLN A 58 16.08 -2.69 -2.46
C GLN A 58 16.05 -3.77 -3.54
N ASN A 59 17.08 -4.59 -3.63
CA ASN A 59 17.15 -5.67 -4.62
C ASN A 59 16.05 -6.71 -4.36
N GLU A 60 15.78 -7.03 -3.10
CA GLU A 60 14.69 -7.93 -2.69
C GLU A 60 13.33 -7.41 -3.15
N ARG A 61 13.03 -6.14 -2.86
CA ARG A 61 11.77 -5.51 -3.31
C ARG A 61 11.60 -5.50 -4.82
N ILE A 62 12.67 -5.25 -5.57
CA ILE A 62 12.65 -5.29 -7.04
C ILE A 62 12.39 -6.72 -7.53
N SER A 63 13.02 -7.71 -6.92
CA SER A 63 12.79 -9.13 -7.23
C SER A 63 11.34 -9.52 -7.01
N GLN A 64 10.77 -9.20 -5.84
CA GLN A 64 9.37 -9.45 -5.49
C GLN A 64 8.41 -8.78 -6.47
N ALA A 65 8.64 -7.50 -6.80
CA ALA A 65 7.82 -6.79 -7.77
C ALA A 65 7.86 -7.45 -9.16
N ASN A 66 9.04 -7.88 -9.63
CA ASN A 66 9.18 -8.57 -10.90
C ASN A 66 8.44 -9.92 -10.90
N GLN A 67 8.56 -10.72 -9.84
CA GLN A 67 7.86 -12.00 -9.71
C GLN A 67 6.33 -11.79 -9.71
N TYR A 68 5.84 -10.80 -8.98
CA TYR A 68 4.43 -10.42 -9.00
C TYR A 68 3.96 -10.03 -10.41
N HIS A 69 4.73 -9.19 -11.13
CA HIS A 69 4.40 -8.80 -12.50
C HIS A 69 4.37 -9.99 -13.46
N ILE A 70 5.29 -10.95 -13.32
CA ILE A 70 5.29 -12.18 -14.12
C ILE A 70 4.03 -13.01 -13.82
N ALA A 71 3.69 -13.22 -12.55
CA ALA A 71 2.49 -13.95 -12.17
C ALA A 71 1.21 -13.28 -12.71
N ARG A 72 1.10 -11.96 -12.55
CA ARG A 72 -0.02 -11.17 -13.05
C ARG A 72 -0.13 -11.18 -14.59
N ALA A 73 0.99 -11.18 -15.30
CA ALA A 73 1.02 -11.17 -16.76
C ALA A 73 0.35 -12.43 -17.36
N MET A 74 0.25 -13.53 -16.61
CA MET A 74 -0.48 -14.73 -17.05
C MET A 74 -1.97 -14.44 -17.29
N LEU A 75 -2.59 -13.56 -16.48
CA LEU A 75 -3.99 -13.16 -16.65
C LEU A 75 -4.27 -12.40 -17.97
N THR A 76 -3.24 -11.81 -18.56
CA THR A 76 -3.38 -10.97 -19.78
C THR A 76 -2.60 -11.50 -20.97
N ASN A 77 -2.10 -12.74 -20.91
CA ASN A 77 -1.29 -13.33 -21.99
C ASN A 77 -2.14 -13.55 -23.26
N PRO A 78 -1.90 -12.83 -24.36
CA PRO A 78 -2.72 -12.91 -25.57
C PRO A 78 -2.59 -14.23 -26.33
N ALA A 79 -1.55 -15.02 -26.03
CA ALA A 79 -1.32 -16.33 -26.66
C ALA A 79 -2.20 -17.45 -26.11
N LEU A 80 -2.90 -17.22 -24.99
CA LEU A 80 -3.72 -18.19 -24.29
C LEU A 80 -5.22 -17.86 -24.46
N SER A 81 -6.07 -18.88 -24.41
CA SER A 81 -7.52 -18.73 -24.26
C SER A 81 -7.87 -18.06 -22.92
N GLU A 82 -9.10 -17.56 -22.75
CA GLU A 82 -9.51 -16.92 -21.51
C GLU A 82 -9.41 -17.87 -20.32
N ASP A 83 -9.91 -19.11 -20.47
CA ASP A 83 -9.84 -20.12 -19.41
C ASP A 83 -8.40 -20.49 -19.02
N GLU A 84 -7.53 -20.64 -20.00
CA GLU A 84 -6.11 -20.91 -19.75
C GLU A 84 -5.43 -19.75 -19.02
N ARG A 85 -5.71 -18.50 -19.42
CA ARG A 85 -5.18 -17.30 -18.73
C ARG A 85 -5.61 -17.24 -17.28
N LEU A 86 -6.90 -17.44 -17.02
CA LEU A 86 -7.44 -17.43 -15.66
C LEU A 86 -6.82 -18.56 -14.83
N THR A 87 -6.80 -19.77 -15.35
CA THR A 87 -6.26 -20.94 -14.63
C THR A 87 -4.77 -20.76 -14.32
N GLN A 88 -3.95 -20.39 -15.31
CA GLN A 88 -2.52 -20.17 -15.10
C GLN A 88 -2.24 -18.95 -14.23
N GLY A 89 -3.01 -17.86 -14.42
CA GLY A 89 -2.90 -16.65 -13.62
C GLY A 89 -3.24 -16.88 -12.15
N ILE A 90 -4.32 -17.60 -11.86
CA ILE A 90 -4.71 -18.00 -10.50
C ILE A 90 -3.57 -18.79 -9.84
N SER A 91 -3.08 -19.84 -10.51
CA SER A 91 -1.99 -20.66 -9.97
C SER A 91 -0.76 -19.80 -9.68
N ALA A 92 -0.28 -19.01 -10.65
CA ALA A 92 0.90 -18.19 -10.50
C ALA A 92 0.76 -17.14 -9.39
N LEU A 93 -0.40 -16.47 -9.29
CA LEU A 93 -0.67 -15.48 -8.23
C LEU A 93 -0.77 -16.12 -6.84
N ARG A 94 -1.39 -17.29 -6.74
CA ARG A 94 -1.49 -18.03 -5.47
C ARG A 94 -0.12 -18.55 -5.00
N ASP A 95 0.69 -19.06 -5.91
CA ASP A 95 2.06 -19.50 -5.60
C ASP A 95 2.93 -18.32 -5.15
N PHE A 96 2.83 -17.18 -5.84
CA PHE A 96 3.49 -15.95 -5.43
C PHE A 96 3.02 -15.49 -4.04
N ALA A 97 1.70 -15.44 -3.79
CA ALA A 97 1.16 -15.02 -2.50
C ALA A 97 1.63 -15.90 -1.34
N LYS A 98 1.82 -17.20 -1.60
CA LYS A 98 2.34 -18.15 -0.61
C LYS A 98 3.83 -17.96 -0.36
N SER A 99 4.64 -17.77 -1.40
CA SER A 99 6.09 -17.58 -1.26
C SER A 99 6.45 -16.24 -0.61
N GLU A 100 5.69 -15.18 -0.90
CA GLU A 100 5.93 -13.81 -0.46
C GLU A 100 4.91 -13.32 0.58
N SER A 101 4.43 -14.24 1.44
CA SER A 101 3.31 -14.02 2.37
C SER A 101 3.49 -12.85 3.35
N GLY A 102 4.72 -12.34 3.57
CA GLY A 102 5.01 -11.17 4.41
C GLY A 102 5.00 -9.83 3.67
N THR A 103 4.37 -9.74 2.51
CA THR A 103 4.41 -8.52 1.68
C THR A 103 3.01 -8.03 1.29
N ILE A 104 2.90 -6.72 1.03
CA ILE A 104 1.66 -6.16 0.46
C ILE A 104 1.36 -6.73 -0.94
N LEU A 105 2.39 -7.16 -1.68
CA LEU A 105 2.22 -7.75 -3.00
C LEU A 105 1.51 -9.11 -2.93
N SER A 106 1.72 -9.87 -1.85
CA SER A 106 0.97 -11.11 -1.62
C SER A 106 -0.53 -10.85 -1.46
N VAL A 107 -0.89 -9.75 -0.76
CA VAL A 107 -2.30 -9.34 -0.63
C VAL A 107 -2.90 -8.97 -1.97
N LEU A 108 -2.16 -8.22 -2.80
CA LEU A 108 -2.60 -7.88 -4.15
C LEU A 108 -2.76 -9.11 -5.04
N ALA A 109 -1.84 -10.07 -4.94
CA ALA A 109 -1.93 -11.33 -5.67
C ALA A 109 -3.16 -12.15 -5.23
N LEU A 110 -3.48 -12.17 -3.93
CA LEU A 110 -4.72 -12.78 -3.43
C LEU A 110 -5.95 -12.05 -3.99
N MET A 111 -6.00 -10.72 -3.95
CA MET A 111 -7.11 -9.94 -4.52
C MET A 111 -7.35 -10.31 -5.99
N GLU A 112 -6.31 -10.27 -6.82
CA GLU A 112 -6.41 -10.59 -8.25
C GLU A 112 -6.80 -12.06 -8.50
N SER A 113 -6.29 -12.99 -7.67
CA SER A 113 -6.70 -14.41 -7.79
C SER A 113 -8.17 -14.62 -7.40
N GLY A 114 -8.66 -13.90 -6.36
CA GLY A 114 -10.07 -13.91 -5.98
C GLY A 114 -11.00 -13.43 -7.11
N GLU A 115 -10.63 -12.32 -7.76
CA GLU A 115 -11.34 -11.80 -8.93
C GLU A 115 -11.31 -12.79 -10.12
N ALA A 116 -10.17 -13.44 -10.34
CA ALA A 116 -10.04 -14.43 -11.41
C ALA A 116 -10.89 -15.68 -11.15
N TYR A 117 -10.98 -16.15 -9.90
CA TYR A 117 -11.91 -17.22 -9.51
C TYR A 117 -13.38 -16.84 -9.76
N ALA A 118 -13.76 -15.61 -9.39
CA ALA A 118 -15.12 -15.12 -9.65
C ALA A 118 -15.45 -15.10 -11.16
N ARG A 119 -14.49 -14.71 -12.01
CA ARG A 119 -14.64 -14.74 -13.47
C ARG A 119 -14.77 -16.16 -14.04
N GLN A 120 -14.15 -17.16 -13.40
CA GLN A 120 -14.36 -18.57 -13.73
C GLN A 120 -15.63 -19.17 -13.09
N THR A 121 -16.47 -18.35 -12.44
CA THR A 121 -17.65 -18.83 -11.71
C THR A 121 -17.32 -19.80 -10.55
N GLN A 122 -16.08 -19.84 -10.11
CA GLN A 122 -15.64 -20.58 -8.93
C GLN A 122 -15.86 -19.72 -7.67
N ILE A 123 -17.14 -19.55 -7.32
CA ILE A 123 -17.57 -18.56 -6.33
C ILE A 123 -17.08 -18.90 -4.93
N ASP A 124 -17.09 -20.17 -4.55
CA ASP A 124 -16.68 -20.58 -3.20
C ASP A 124 -15.17 -20.40 -2.99
N GLU A 125 -14.35 -20.67 -4.02
CA GLU A 125 -12.91 -20.41 -4.01
C GLU A 125 -12.62 -18.91 -3.93
N SER A 126 -13.38 -18.10 -4.69
CA SER A 126 -13.28 -16.65 -4.64
C SER A 126 -13.60 -16.12 -3.24
N ILE A 127 -14.68 -16.59 -2.62
CA ILE A 127 -15.06 -16.23 -1.24
C ILE A 127 -13.93 -16.58 -0.27
N ALA A 128 -13.37 -17.78 -0.34
CA ALA A 128 -12.29 -18.22 0.53
C ALA A 128 -11.06 -17.30 0.41
N VAL A 129 -10.68 -16.94 -0.82
CA VAL A 129 -9.53 -16.05 -1.07
C VAL A 129 -9.77 -14.64 -0.52
N PHE A 130 -10.94 -14.04 -0.72
CA PHE A 130 -11.21 -12.72 -0.16
C PHE A 130 -11.30 -12.73 1.38
N GLN A 131 -11.72 -13.83 1.99
CA GLN A 131 -11.65 -14.01 3.44
C GLN A 131 -10.19 -14.07 3.93
N ASP A 132 -9.29 -14.71 3.16
CA ASP A 132 -7.86 -14.71 3.46
C ASP A 132 -7.27 -13.30 3.39
N VAL A 133 -7.68 -12.48 2.39
CA VAL A 133 -7.28 -11.06 2.31
C VAL A 133 -7.69 -10.29 3.56
N ILE A 134 -8.92 -10.45 4.05
CA ILE A 134 -9.39 -9.75 5.24
C ILE A 134 -8.54 -10.09 6.48
N LYS A 135 -8.12 -11.34 6.60
CA LYS A 135 -7.32 -11.84 7.73
C LYS A 135 -5.82 -11.57 7.58
N HIS A 136 -5.37 -11.20 6.38
CA HIS A 136 -3.95 -11.09 6.08
C HIS A 136 -3.29 -9.97 6.90
N PRO A 137 -2.13 -10.20 7.56
CA PRO A 137 -1.49 -9.21 8.41
C PRO A 137 -1.07 -7.95 7.63
N GLU A 138 -0.58 -8.11 6.40
CA GLU A 138 -0.11 -7.04 5.53
C GLU A 138 -1.25 -6.32 4.78
N ALA A 139 -2.50 -6.77 4.91
CA ALA A 139 -3.61 -6.10 4.27
C ALA A 139 -3.86 -4.72 4.89
N THR A 140 -3.88 -3.69 4.07
CA THR A 140 -4.29 -2.34 4.50
C THR A 140 -5.79 -2.29 4.77
N THR A 141 -6.25 -1.28 5.52
CA THR A 141 -7.69 -1.06 5.72
C THR A 141 -8.43 -0.92 4.40
N PHE A 142 -7.82 -0.27 3.41
CA PHE A 142 -8.37 -0.14 2.06
C PHE A 142 -8.58 -1.52 1.40
N LEU A 143 -7.57 -2.38 1.37
CA LEU A 143 -7.66 -3.71 0.75
C LEU A 143 -8.63 -4.63 1.50
N ARG A 144 -8.68 -4.56 2.83
CA ARG A 144 -9.70 -5.30 3.60
C ARG A 144 -11.12 -4.88 3.24
N ASN A 145 -11.36 -3.58 3.08
CA ASN A 145 -12.69 -3.10 2.70
C ASN A 145 -13.01 -3.40 1.23
N ALA A 146 -12.03 -3.36 0.33
CA ALA A 146 -12.21 -3.82 -1.05
C ALA A 146 -12.60 -5.32 -1.09
N ALA A 147 -11.92 -6.17 -0.31
CA ALA A 147 -12.29 -7.58 -0.19
C ALA A 147 -13.70 -7.79 0.39
N ARG A 148 -14.11 -6.97 1.40
CA ARG A 148 -15.49 -7.01 1.93
C ARG A 148 -16.52 -6.66 0.88
N LEU A 149 -16.25 -5.64 0.08
CA LEU A 149 -17.14 -5.25 -1.03
C LEU A 149 -17.25 -6.36 -2.08
N SER A 150 -16.14 -6.99 -2.44
CA SER A 150 -16.14 -8.15 -3.34
C SER A 150 -16.91 -9.34 -2.75
N LEU A 151 -16.73 -9.63 -1.46
CA LEU A 151 -17.49 -10.67 -0.76
C LEU A 151 -18.99 -10.36 -0.75
N ALA A 152 -19.37 -9.11 -0.47
CA ALA A 152 -20.78 -8.72 -0.50
C ALA A 152 -21.39 -8.98 -1.88
N ALA A 153 -20.69 -8.64 -2.96
CA ALA A 153 -21.15 -8.89 -4.33
C ALA A 153 -21.26 -10.40 -4.64
N LEU A 154 -20.35 -11.23 -4.16
CA LEU A 154 -20.41 -12.68 -4.34
C LEU A 154 -21.56 -13.31 -3.55
N PHE A 155 -21.79 -12.87 -2.31
CA PHE A 155 -22.93 -13.31 -1.49
C PHE A 155 -24.25 -12.86 -2.11
N GLU A 156 -24.32 -11.65 -2.64
CA GLU A 156 -25.47 -11.15 -3.39
C GLU A 156 -25.78 -12.03 -4.62
N GLN A 157 -24.76 -12.41 -5.39
CA GLN A 157 -24.91 -13.31 -6.53
C GLN A 157 -25.47 -14.69 -6.13
N GLN A 158 -25.13 -15.17 -4.93
CA GLN A 158 -25.66 -16.41 -4.35
C GLN A 158 -26.99 -16.22 -3.60
N GLN A 159 -27.58 -15.02 -3.60
CA GLN A 159 -28.77 -14.65 -2.83
C GLN A 159 -28.63 -14.83 -1.31
N ARG A 160 -27.39 -14.77 -0.81
CA ARG A 160 -27.04 -14.84 0.62
C ARG A 160 -27.05 -13.42 1.20
N TRP A 161 -28.25 -12.83 1.25
CA TRP A 161 -28.45 -11.42 1.52
C TRP A 161 -27.90 -10.96 2.89
N ASP A 162 -28.11 -11.74 3.92
CA ASP A 162 -27.69 -11.38 5.28
C ASP A 162 -26.16 -11.35 5.41
N GLU A 163 -25.47 -12.26 4.72
CA GLU A 163 -24.00 -12.27 4.68
C GLU A 163 -23.46 -11.11 3.86
N ALA A 164 -24.13 -10.75 2.78
CA ALA A 164 -23.79 -9.56 1.98
C ALA A 164 -23.93 -8.28 2.81
N GLU A 165 -25.04 -8.11 3.53
CA GLU A 165 -25.28 -6.98 4.44
C GLU A 165 -24.22 -6.92 5.53
N MET A 166 -23.87 -8.05 6.16
CA MET A 166 -22.83 -8.12 7.19
C MET A 166 -21.46 -7.66 6.68
N MET A 167 -21.09 -8.01 5.43
CA MET A 167 -19.85 -7.54 4.82
C MET A 167 -19.89 -6.03 4.60
N LEU A 168 -20.98 -5.49 4.08
CA LEU A 168 -21.16 -4.05 3.85
C LEU A 168 -21.15 -3.25 5.15
N ASP A 169 -21.81 -3.73 6.20
CA ASP A 169 -21.83 -3.08 7.53
C ASP A 169 -20.45 -3.02 8.17
N SER A 170 -19.58 -3.97 7.87
CA SER A 170 -18.21 -3.98 8.38
C SER A 170 -17.27 -3.01 7.64
N ILE A 171 -17.71 -2.34 6.58
CA ILE A 171 -16.99 -1.26 5.90
C ILE A 171 -17.20 0.05 6.66
N ASN A 172 -16.13 0.59 7.25
CA ASN A 172 -16.18 1.76 8.13
C ASN A 172 -15.36 2.96 7.63
N ILE A 173 -15.26 3.13 6.32
CA ILE A 173 -14.58 4.27 5.68
C ILE A 173 -15.62 5.18 5.06
N ALA A 174 -15.71 6.43 5.54
CA ALA A 174 -16.70 7.40 5.08
C ALA A 174 -16.63 7.68 3.57
N SER A 175 -15.44 7.63 2.96
CA SER A 175 -15.27 7.80 1.50
C SER A 175 -15.85 6.66 0.66
N TRP A 176 -16.38 5.61 1.28
CA TRP A 176 -17.03 4.46 0.61
C TRP A 176 -18.50 4.35 0.98
N ASP A 177 -19.02 5.32 1.71
CA ASP A 177 -20.41 5.30 2.17
C ASP A 177 -21.40 5.29 1.01
N ASP A 178 -21.14 6.00 -0.07
CA ASP A 178 -22.00 6.02 -1.26
C ASP A 178 -22.05 4.65 -1.94
N VAL A 179 -20.90 4.00 -2.15
CA VAL A 179 -20.81 2.63 -2.67
C VAL A 179 -21.55 1.66 -1.77
N ARG A 180 -21.34 1.79 -0.44
CA ARG A 180 -21.95 0.93 0.57
C ARG A 180 -23.48 1.09 0.60
N TRP A 181 -23.99 2.31 0.70
CA TRP A 181 -25.44 2.55 0.74
C TRP A 181 -26.12 2.11 -0.53
N ARG A 182 -25.51 2.33 -1.71
CA ARG A 182 -26.02 1.83 -2.98
C ARG A 182 -26.09 0.31 -3.01
N ALA A 183 -25.05 -0.41 -2.56
CA ALA A 183 -25.06 -1.85 -2.49
C ALA A 183 -26.12 -2.38 -1.52
N MET A 184 -26.23 -1.77 -0.33
CA MET A 184 -27.28 -2.12 0.66
C MET A 184 -28.70 -1.86 0.11
N ALA A 185 -28.90 -0.75 -0.61
CA ALA A 185 -30.18 -0.45 -1.22
C ALA A 185 -30.59 -1.50 -2.27
N ARG A 186 -29.62 -1.96 -3.09
CA ARG A 186 -29.86 -3.04 -4.07
C ARG A 186 -30.27 -4.35 -3.40
N ILE A 187 -29.61 -4.71 -2.27
CA ILE A 187 -29.98 -5.88 -1.46
C ILE A 187 -31.37 -5.70 -0.87
N ALA A 188 -31.71 -4.53 -0.32
CA ALA A 188 -33.01 -4.24 0.24
C ALA A 188 -34.12 -4.35 -0.81
N ILE A 189 -33.88 -3.89 -2.05
CA ILE A 189 -34.81 -4.07 -3.17
C ILE A 189 -35.02 -5.56 -3.47
N ALA A 190 -33.94 -6.33 -3.54
CA ALA A 190 -34.00 -7.77 -3.81
C ALA A 190 -34.78 -8.55 -2.72
N LYS A 191 -34.71 -8.07 -1.46
CA LYS A 191 -35.46 -8.62 -0.32
C LYS A 191 -36.93 -8.10 -0.27
N GLY A 192 -37.32 -7.13 -1.12
CA GLY A 192 -38.63 -6.49 -1.07
C GLY A 192 -38.78 -5.43 0.04
N GLU A 193 -37.68 -4.99 0.64
CA GLU A 193 -37.62 -4.00 1.73
C GLU A 193 -37.60 -2.56 1.15
N THR A 194 -38.66 -2.19 0.41
CA THR A 194 -38.73 -0.94 -0.36
C THR A 194 -38.43 0.32 0.45
N GLU A 195 -39.00 0.44 1.65
CA GLU A 195 -38.78 1.62 2.50
C GLU A 195 -37.31 1.72 2.96
N LYS A 196 -36.67 0.60 3.28
CA LYS A 196 -35.23 0.57 3.62
C LYS A 196 -34.39 1.00 2.41
N ALA A 197 -34.72 0.52 1.23
CA ALA A 197 -34.04 0.90 -0.01
C ALA A 197 -34.14 2.40 -0.28
N LYS A 198 -35.35 2.98 -0.18
CA LYS A 198 -35.58 4.44 -0.33
C LYS A 198 -34.72 5.24 0.66
N ASN A 199 -34.77 4.91 1.92
CA ASN A 199 -33.99 5.59 2.97
C ASN A 199 -32.48 5.56 2.68
N LEU A 200 -31.94 4.44 2.18
CA LEU A 200 -30.52 4.30 1.84
C LEU A 200 -30.14 5.14 0.61
N LEU A 201 -30.99 5.20 -0.42
CA LEU A 201 -30.77 5.99 -1.62
C LEU A 201 -30.90 7.49 -1.34
N GLU A 202 -31.88 7.92 -0.55
CA GLU A 202 -32.02 9.31 -0.10
C GLU A 202 -30.80 9.75 0.71
N LYS A 203 -30.32 8.89 1.62
CA LYS A 203 -29.12 9.13 2.40
C LYS A 203 -27.88 9.30 1.50
N LEU A 204 -27.78 8.51 0.42
CA LEU A 204 -26.71 8.67 -0.55
C LEU A 204 -26.77 10.04 -1.20
N LEU A 205 -27.95 10.47 -1.67
CA LEU A 205 -28.12 11.78 -2.33
C LEU A 205 -27.84 12.96 -1.39
N GLU A 206 -28.24 12.83 -0.10
CA GLU A 206 -28.01 13.87 0.91
C GLU A 206 -26.56 13.99 1.35
N LYS A 207 -25.91 12.85 1.64
CA LYS A 207 -24.58 12.82 2.26
C LYS A 207 -23.42 12.74 1.27
N ALA A 208 -23.70 12.29 0.05
CA ALA A 208 -22.71 12.18 -1.02
C ALA A 208 -23.21 12.84 -2.33
N PRO A 209 -23.45 14.17 -2.33
CA PRO A 209 -24.05 14.88 -3.46
C PRO A 209 -23.18 14.81 -4.73
N ASP A 210 -21.85 14.63 -4.58
CA ASP A 210 -20.89 14.52 -5.68
C ASP A 210 -20.60 13.07 -6.09
N SER A 211 -21.36 12.10 -5.56
CA SER A 211 -21.19 10.69 -5.91
C SER A 211 -21.41 10.45 -7.40
N VAL A 212 -20.56 9.61 -7.98
CA VAL A 212 -20.72 9.14 -9.38
C VAL A 212 -22.02 8.36 -9.58
N PHE A 213 -22.65 7.88 -8.52
CA PHE A 213 -23.90 7.12 -8.54
C PHE A 213 -25.16 8.00 -8.43
N ARG A 214 -25.02 9.32 -8.31
CA ARG A 214 -26.13 10.24 -8.08
C ARG A 214 -27.26 10.07 -9.09
N GLN A 215 -26.96 10.16 -10.38
CA GLN A 215 -27.96 10.08 -11.46
C GLN A 215 -28.68 8.73 -11.46
N GLU A 216 -27.94 7.63 -11.31
CA GLU A 216 -28.54 6.29 -11.22
C GLU A 216 -29.43 6.17 -9.98
N THR A 217 -29.02 6.75 -8.84
CA THR A 217 -29.79 6.73 -7.59
C THR A 217 -31.10 7.50 -7.72
N GLU A 218 -31.09 8.66 -8.39
CA GLU A 218 -32.32 9.46 -8.66
C GLU A 218 -33.29 8.67 -9.52
N ILE A 219 -32.81 7.99 -10.58
CA ILE A 219 -33.64 7.14 -11.44
C ILE A 219 -34.23 5.97 -10.66
N LEU A 220 -33.42 5.32 -9.83
CA LEU A 220 -33.85 4.17 -9.05
C LEU A 220 -34.92 4.56 -8.01
N LEU A 221 -34.77 5.70 -7.35
CA LEU A 221 -35.78 6.23 -6.41
C LEU A 221 -37.14 6.48 -7.08
N LEU A 222 -37.12 6.94 -8.33
CA LEU A 222 -38.39 7.17 -9.07
C LEU A 222 -39.09 5.86 -9.46
N SER A 223 -38.40 4.74 -9.43
CA SER A 223 -38.93 3.41 -9.79
C SER A 223 -39.44 2.60 -8.60
N LEU A 224 -39.17 3.04 -7.37
CA LEU A 224 -39.59 2.42 -6.11
C LEU A 224 -40.89 3.04 -5.56
#